data_f330899c604e3a609bf82b047e305e64
#
_entry.id   f330899c604e3a609bf82b047e305e64
#
_cell.length_a   1.000
_cell.length_b   1.000
_cell.length_c   1.000
_cell.angle_alpha   90.00
_cell.angle_beta   90.00
_cell.angle_gamma   90.00
#
_symmetry.space_group_name_H-M   'P 1'
#
loop_
_entity.id
_entity.type
_entity.pdbx_description
1 polymer ?
#
loop_
_entity_poly.entity_id
_entity_poly.type
_entity_poly.pdbx_seq_one_letter_code
_entity_poly.pdbx_strand_id
1 'polypeptide(L)'
;MSKGKFKIKLHTKIVIGLILGILFGSYFHIDQKRLEIKSKTGEAEVNEWSSFQFLKKDSIIKSFNNDDQLIILKYFNGIKDASLKKELKIKVEKAGASPQIFEDIKEVSKVKTIGVLLKPVGDIFIRLLNMIAVPLVLAS
;
A
#
# COMPACT_ATOMS: atom_id res chain seq x y z
N MET A 1 46.66 -19.21 -0.28
CA MET A 1 46.01 -17.90 -0.43
C MET A 1 45.28 -17.56 0.85
N SER A 2 45.78 -16.64 1.63
CA SER A 2 45.09 -16.18 2.81
C SER A 2 43.88 -15.33 2.37
N LYS A 3 42.67 -15.77 2.63
CA LYS A 3 41.48 -14.95 2.48
C LYS A 3 41.59 -13.80 3.48
N GLY A 4 42.00 -12.64 3.01
CA GLY A 4 42.01 -11.42 3.80
C GLY A 4 40.60 -11.22 4.38
N LYS A 5 40.41 -11.43 5.67
CA LYS A 5 39.18 -11.06 6.36
C LYS A 5 39.12 -9.53 6.33
N PHE A 6 38.35 -8.99 5.43
CA PHE A 6 38.00 -7.57 5.38
C PHE A 6 37.33 -7.25 6.71
N LYS A 7 38.09 -6.75 7.67
CA LYS A 7 37.57 -6.20 8.90
C LYS A 7 36.95 -4.83 8.59
N ILE A 8 35.70 -4.85 8.13
CA ILE A 8 34.95 -3.63 7.89
C ILE A 8 34.69 -2.98 9.24
N LYS A 9 35.14 -1.73 9.40
CA LYS A 9 34.88 -0.93 10.61
C LYS A 9 33.39 -0.80 10.85
N LEU A 10 32.98 -0.67 12.12
CA LEU A 10 31.57 -0.58 12.50
C LEU A 10 30.82 0.54 11.74
N HIS A 11 31.43 1.70 11.60
CA HIS A 11 30.86 2.82 10.86
C HIS A 11 30.56 2.48 9.40
N THR A 12 31.45 1.75 8.72
CA THR A 12 31.26 1.32 7.34
C THR A 12 30.10 0.35 7.21
N LYS A 13 29.91 -0.56 8.19
CA LYS A 13 28.76 -1.46 8.22
C LYS A 13 27.44 -0.72 8.34
N ILE A 14 27.41 0.32 9.18
CA ILE A 14 26.20 1.16 9.36
C ILE A 14 25.88 1.90 8.07
N VAL A 15 26.88 2.51 7.43
CA VAL A 15 26.71 3.23 6.16
C VAL A 15 26.24 2.30 5.04
N ILE A 16 26.81 1.11 4.93
CA ILE A 16 26.38 0.11 3.94
C ILE A 16 24.94 -0.30 4.21
N GLY A 17 24.57 -0.57 5.46
CA GLY A 17 23.20 -0.92 5.85
C GLY A 17 22.22 0.20 5.52
N LEU A 18 22.58 1.44 5.72
CA LEU A 18 21.76 2.60 5.41
C LEU A 18 21.57 2.75 3.88
N ILE A 19 22.63 2.63 3.10
CA ILE A 19 22.56 2.68 1.63
C ILE A 19 21.69 1.55 1.09
N LEU A 20 21.88 0.31 1.59
CA LEU A 20 21.04 -0.82 1.21
C LEU A 20 19.58 -0.60 1.59
N GLY A 21 19.31 -0.05 2.77
CA GLY A 21 17.96 0.29 3.22
C GLY A 21 17.28 1.31 2.30
N ILE A 22 18.00 2.35 1.87
CA ILE A 22 17.47 3.35 0.92
C ILE A 22 17.20 2.72 -0.44
N LEU A 23 18.12 1.91 -0.96
CA LEU A 23 17.94 1.22 -2.25
C LEU A 23 16.74 0.27 -2.20
N PHE A 24 16.62 -0.54 -1.14
CA PHE A 24 15.47 -1.42 -0.94
C PHE A 24 14.17 -0.64 -0.80
N GLY A 25 14.14 0.40 0.00
CA GLY A 25 12.96 1.24 0.18
C GLY A 25 12.52 1.93 -1.12
N SER A 26 13.47 2.36 -1.94
CA SER A 26 13.20 2.95 -3.25
C SER A 26 12.68 1.93 -4.26
N TYR A 27 13.23 0.72 -4.26
CA TYR A 27 12.84 -0.35 -5.17
C TYR A 27 11.45 -0.93 -4.83
N PHE A 28 11.17 -1.11 -3.54
CA PHE A 28 9.89 -1.62 -3.05
C PHE A 28 8.92 -0.50 -2.65
N HIS A 29 8.88 0.55 -3.46
CA HIS A 29 7.94 1.64 -3.25
C HIS A 29 6.50 1.11 -3.21
N ILE A 30 5.77 1.47 -2.15
CA ILE A 30 4.36 1.10 -2.01
C ILE A 30 3.55 2.14 -2.76
N ASP A 31 2.94 1.72 -3.85
CA ASP A 31 2.01 2.57 -4.58
C ASP A 31 0.78 2.87 -3.72
N GLN A 32 0.55 4.15 -3.46
CA GLN A 32 -0.59 4.62 -2.68
C GLN A 32 -1.91 4.55 -3.47
N LYS A 33 -1.82 4.31 -4.78
CA LYS A 33 -2.95 4.26 -5.69
C LYS A 33 -3.03 2.92 -6.41
N ARG A 34 -3.19 1.85 -5.64
CA ARG A 34 -3.44 0.50 -6.16
C ARG A 34 -4.53 -0.16 -5.35
N LEU A 35 -5.62 -0.52 -6.01
CA LEU A 35 -6.75 -1.22 -5.42
C LEU A 35 -7.11 -2.43 -6.27
N GLU A 36 -7.49 -3.49 -5.61
CA GLU A 36 -8.09 -4.68 -6.21
C GLU A 36 -9.60 -4.64 -5.99
N ILE A 37 -10.35 -4.66 -7.08
CA ILE A 37 -11.80 -4.67 -7.07
C ILE A 37 -12.27 -6.07 -7.47
N LYS A 38 -12.96 -6.73 -6.55
CA LYS A 38 -13.59 -8.02 -6.80
C LYS A 38 -15.05 -7.81 -7.12
N SER A 39 -15.43 -8.18 -8.34
CA SER A 39 -16.81 -8.17 -8.80
C SER A 39 -17.31 -9.60 -9.09
N LYS A 40 -18.58 -9.77 -9.40
CA LYS A 40 -19.10 -11.08 -9.84
C LYS A 40 -18.48 -11.54 -11.16
N THR A 41 -18.08 -10.61 -12.00
CA THR A 41 -17.49 -10.87 -13.32
C THR A 41 -16.00 -11.20 -13.26
N GLY A 42 -15.32 -10.93 -12.13
CA GLY A 42 -13.90 -11.20 -11.96
C GLY A 42 -13.19 -10.23 -11.03
N GLU A 43 -11.89 -10.39 -10.96
CA GLU A 43 -11.00 -9.52 -10.19
C GLU A 43 -10.27 -8.58 -11.15
N ALA A 44 -10.24 -7.31 -10.80
CA ALA A 44 -9.53 -6.29 -11.56
C ALA A 44 -8.66 -5.43 -10.63
N GLU A 45 -7.47 -5.14 -11.09
CA GLU A 45 -6.56 -4.22 -10.40
C GLU A 45 -6.66 -2.84 -11.04
N VAL A 46 -6.84 -1.83 -10.21
CA VAL A 46 -6.90 -0.44 -10.63
C VAL A 46 -5.75 0.32 -10.00
N ASN A 47 -5.02 1.07 -10.81
CA ASN A 47 -3.89 1.87 -10.39
C ASN A 47 -3.92 3.28 -11.00
N GLU A 48 -3.21 4.21 -10.35
CA GLU A 48 -2.96 5.56 -10.87
C GLU A 48 -4.22 6.31 -11.34
N TRP A 49 -5.32 6.24 -10.57
CA TRP A 49 -6.54 6.98 -10.90
C TRP A 49 -6.39 8.48 -10.66
N SER A 50 -6.99 9.26 -11.53
CA SER A 50 -7.20 10.71 -11.32
C SER A 50 -8.53 11.00 -10.64
N SER A 51 -9.56 10.19 -10.92
CA SER A 51 -10.87 10.29 -10.27
C SER A 51 -11.41 8.89 -9.98
N PHE A 52 -11.93 8.71 -8.77
CA PHE A 52 -12.56 7.48 -8.31
C PHE A 52 -13.95 7.82 -7.77
N GLN A 53 -14.99 7.30 -8.42
CA GLN A 53 -16.36 7.67 -8.13
C GLN A 53 -17.20 6.46 -7.74
N PHE A 54 -18.01 6.64 -6.71
CA PHE A 54 -19.05 5.68 -6.35
C PHE A 54 -20.40 6.17 -6.88
N LEU A 55 -21.06 5.33 -7.65
CA LEU A 55 -22.36 5.62 -8.26
C LEU A 55 -23.42 4.67 -7.71
N LYS A 56 -24.65 5.20 -7.60
CA LYS A 56 -25.86 4.40 -7.39
C LYS A 56 -26.88 4.78 -8.44
N LYS A 57 -27.33 3.82 -9.25
CA LYS A 57 -28.29 4.06 -10.35
C LYS A 57 -27.86 5.25 -11.23
N ASP A 58 -26.59 5.25 -11.64
CA ASP A 58 -25.95 6.29 -12.47
C ASP A 58 -25.84 7.69 -11.85
N SER A 59 -26.20 7.83 -10.58
CA SER A 59 -25.95 9.07 -9.82
C SER A 59 -24.70 8.94 -8.97
N ILE A 60 -23.84 9.97 -9.01
CA ILE A 60 -22.62 10.02 -8.21
C ILE A 60 -22.98 10.27 -6.76
N ILE A 61 -22.64 9.32 -5.89
CA ILE A 61 -22.83 9.46 -4.44
C ILE A 61 -21.61 10.13 -3.81
N LYS A 62 -20.41 9.67 -4.20
CA LYS A 62 -19.15 10.19 -3.69
C LYS A 62 -18.08 10.15 -4.77
N SER A 63 -17.30 11.20 -4.84
CA SER A 63 -16.15 11.31 -5.74
C SER A 63 -14.89 11.57 -4.95
N PHE A 64 -13.82 10.89 -5.31
CA PHE A 64 -12.48 11.09 -4.79
C PHE A 64 -11.56 11.48 -5.94
N ASN A 65 -10.97 12.66 -5.83
CA ASN A 65 -10.08 13.18 -6.85
C ASN A 65 -8.65 13.10 -6.36
N ASN A 66 -7.87 12.25 -7.01
CA ASN A 66 -6.45 12.08 -6.69
C ASN A 66 -6.14 11.64 -5.25
N ASP A 67 -7.13 11.07 -4.57
CA ASP A 67 -7.04 10.63 -3.18
C ASP A 67 -6.33 9.27 -3.04
N ASP A 68 -5.82 9.02 -1.84
CA ASP A 68 -5.14 7.77 -1.51
C ASP A 68 -6.11 6.58 -1.40
N GLN A 69 -5.60 5.40 -1.69
CA GLN A 69 -6.35 4.14 -1.55
C GLN A 69 -6.98 3.94 -0.16
N LEU A 70 -6.34 4.45 0.91
CA LEU A 70 -6.83 4.32 2.28
C LEU A 70 -8.13 5.06 2.51
N ILE A 71 -8.28 6.25 1.92
CA ILE A 71 -9.49 7.06 2.04
C ILE A 71 -10.67 6.36 1.35
N ILE A 72 -10.42 5.83 0.15
CA ILE A 72 -11.41 5.09 -0.63
C ILE A 72 -11.85 3.81 0.10
N LEU A 73 -10.90 3.05 0.63
CA LEU A 73 -11.18 1.84 1.40
C LEU A 73 -11.97 2.14 2.68
N LYS A 74 -11.60 3.19 3.38
CA LYS A 74 -12.31 3.64 4.60
C LYS A 74 -13.76 4.00 4.30
N TYR A 75 -14.00 4.69 3.20
CA TYR A 75 -15.36 5.02 2.75
C TYR A 75 -16.16 3.76 2.42
N PHE A 76 -15.62 2.88 1.58
CA PHE A 76 -16.29 1.64 1.17
C PHE A 76 -16.59 0.71 2.36
N ASN A 77 -15.63 0.53 3.26
CA ASN A 77 -15.81 -0.29 4.45
C ASN A 77 -16.72 0.36 5.50
N GLY A 78 -16.86 1.68 5.46
CA GLY A 78 -17.79 2.43 6.31
C GLY A 78 -19.27 2.27 5.91
N ILE A 79 -19.56 1.77 4.70
CA ILE A 79 -20.90 1.48 4.24
C ILE A 79 -21.39 0.20 4.95
N LYS A 80 -22.32 0.36 5.91
CA LYS A 80 -22.86 -0.76 6.69
C LYS A 80 -24.00 -1.49 5.98
N ASP A 81 -24.66 -0.82 5.03
CA ASP A 81 -25.79 -1.35 4.33
C ASP A 81 -25.35 -2.28 3.19
N ALA A 82 -25.61 -3.58 3.36
CA ALA A 82 -25.25 -4.61 2.38
C ALA A 82 -26.03 -4.47 1.06
N SER A 83 -27.24 -3.94 1.08
CA SER A 83 -28.03 -3.71 -0.13
C SER A 83 -27.45 -2.55 -0.95
N LEU A 84 -26.99 -1.51 -0.29
CA LEU A 84 -26.29 -0.39 -0.91
C LEU A 84 -25.00 -0.84 -1.58
N LYS A 85 -24.21 -1.68 -0.93
CA LYS A 85 -22.97 -2.22 -1.49
C LYS A 85 -23.20 -3.03 -2.78
N LYS A 86 -24.30 -3.77 -2.87
CA LYS A 86 -24.64 -4.55 -4.05
C LYS A 86 -25.06 -3.69 -5.25
N GLU A 87 -25.68 -2.54 -4.98
CA GLU A 87 -26.13 -1.61 -6.02
C GLU A 87 -25.08 -0.58 -6.44
N LEU A 88 -23.94 -0.53 -5.73
CA LEU A 88 -22.87 0.39 -6.04
C LEU A 88 -22.13 0.00 -7.31
N LYS A 89 -21.89 0.99 -8.13
CA LYS A 89 -20.96 0.92 -9.25
C LYS A 89 -19.74 1.78 -8.94
N ILE A 90 -18.59 1.38 -9.39
CA ILE A 90 -17.36 2.15 -9.28
C ILE A 90 -16.94 2.59 -10.67
N LYS A 91 -16.78 3.89 -10.85
CA LYS A 91 -16.19 4.48 -12.05
C LYS A 91 -14.80 5.01 -11.70
N VAL A 92 -13.82 4.54 -12.44
CA VAL A 92 -12.43 4.98 -12.29
C VAL A 92 -11.99 5.67 -13.55
N GLU A 93 -11.51 6.89 -13.41
CA GLU A 93 -10.95 7.67 -14.51
C GLU A 93 -9.44 7.77 -14.31
N LYS A 94 -8.71 7.48 -15.36
CA LYS A 94 -7.26 7.58 -15.41
C LYS A 94 -6.89 8.61 -16.48
N ALA A 95 -5.87 9.42 -16.22
CA ALA A 95 -5.39 10.40 -17.17
C ALA A 95 -4.95 9.72 -18.50
N GLY A 96 -5.57 10.12 -19.61
CA GLY A 96 -5.26 9.58 -20.94
C GLY A 96 -5.82 8.19 -21.26
N ALA A 97 -6.71 7.66 -20.44
CA ALA A 97 -7.37 6.37 -20.66
C ALA A 97 -8.89 6.49 -20.60
N SER A 98 -9.57 5.53 -21.20
CA SER A 98 -11.03 5.45 -21.11
C SER A 98 -11.48 5.14 -19.68
N PRO A 99 -12.59 5.71 -19.21
CA PRO A 99 -13.10 5.42 -17.87
C PRO A 99 -13.49 3.94 -17.76
N GLN A 100 -13.13 3.34 -16.62
CA GLN A 100 -13.47 1.96 -16.30
C GLN A 100 -14.64 1.96 -15.33
N ILE A 101 -15.65 1.15 -15.61
CA ILE A 101 -16.85 0.99 -14.77
C ILE A 101 -16.90 -0.45 -14.27
N PHE A 102 -17.04 -0.59 -12.95
CA PHE A 102 -17.18 -1.88 -12.28
C PHE A 102 -18.57 -1.97 -11.65
N GLU A 103 -19.26 -3.08 -11.93
CA GLU A 103 -20.59 -3.37 -11.38
C GLU A 103 -20.55 -4.60 -10.49
N ASP A 104 -21.58 -4.80 -9.67
CA ASP A 104 -21.70 -5.96 -8.77
C ASP A 104 -20.47 -6.18 -7.88
N ILE A 105 -20.03 -5.12 -7.21
CA ILE A 105 -18.81 -5.14 -6.41
C ILE A 105 -19.04 -5.96 -5.15
N LYS A 106 -18.17 -6.96 -4.94
CA LYS A 106 -18.16 -7.79 -3.73
C LYS A 106 -17.23 -7.21 -2.68
N GLU A 107 -16.03 -6.84 -3.09
CA GLU A 107 -14.97 -6.42 -2.20
C GLU A 107 -14.05 -5.43 -2.92
N VAL A 108 -13.57 -4.47 -2.15
CA VAL A 108 -12.48 -3.59 -2.55
C VAL A 108 -11.37 -3.75 -1.53
N SER A 109 -10.20 -4.14 -1.96
CA SER A 109 -9.06 -4.41 -1.08
C SER A 109 -7.77 -3.80 -1.62
N LYS A 110 -6.79 -3.70 -0.74
CA LYS A 110 -5.44 -3.33 -1.18
C LYS A 110 -4.81 -4.49 -1.94
N VAL A 111 -4.11 -4.16 -3.00
CA VAL A 111 -3.27 -5.14 -3.69
C VAL A 111 -2.20 -5.63 -2.70
N LYS A 112 -2.09 -6.94 -2.58
CA LYS A 112 -1.07 -7.58 -1.74
C LYS A 112 0.30 -7.41 -2.39
N THR A 113 0.95 -6.32 -2.07
CA THR A 113 2.33 -6.06 -2.51
C THR A 113 3.32 -6.64 -1.50
N ILE A 114 4.52 -6.97 -1.96
CA ILE A 114 5.63 -7.44 -1.11
C ILE A 114 5.86 -6.49 0.08
N GLY A 115 5.69 -5.18 -0.11
CA GLY A 115 5.78 -4.19 0.96
C GLY A 115 4.77 -4.39 2.09
N VAL A 116 3.55 -4.83 1.79
CA VAL A 116 2.54 -5.16 2.82
C VAL A 116 2.92 -6.42 3.58
N LEU A 117 3.50 -7.40 2.89
CA LEU A 117 3.99 -8.63 3.51
C LEU A 117 5.20 -8.38 4.43
N LEU A 118 6.06 -7.42 4.06
CA LEU A 118 7.25 -7.06 4.83
C LEU A 118 6.97 -6.11 6.00
N LYS A 119 5.79 -5.50 6.07
CA LYS A 119 5.41 -4.59 7.16
C LYS A 119 5.60 -5.21 8.55
N PRO A 120 5.08 -6.41 8.86
CA PRO A 120 5.29 -7.03 10.18
C PRO A 120 6.78 -7.28 10.48
N VAL A 121 7.59 -7.60 9.47
CA VAL A 121 9.04 -7.76 9.63
C VAL A 121 9.70 -6.43 10.00
N GLY A 122 9.31 -5.32 9.36
CA GLY A 122 9.77 -3.99 9.70
C GLY A 122 9.40 -3.57 11.12
N ASP A 123 8.18 -3.86 11.57
CA ASP A 123 7.71 -3.56 12.92
C ASP A 123 8.49 -4.34 13.97
N ILE A 124 8.79 -5.62 13.73
CA ILE A 124 9.65 -6.43 14.60
C ILE A 124 11.06 -5.85 14.65
N PHE A 125 11.61 -5.44 13.52
CA PHE A 125 12.94 -4.85 13.43
C PHE A 125 13.06 -3.56 14.25
N ILE A 126 12.08 -2.67 14.17
CA ILE A 126 12.02 -1.44 14.95
C ILE A 126 11.94 -1.75 16.44
N ARG A 127 11.15 -2.73 16.85
CA ARG A 127 11.06 -3.17 18.25
C ARG A 127 12.39 -3.70 18.76
N LEU A 128 13.08 -4.50 17.96
CA LEU A 128 14.42 -5.00 18.30
C LEU A 128 15.45 -3.88 18.43
N LEU A 129 15.42 -2.90 17.53
CA LEU A 129 16.28 -1.71 17.62
C LEU A 129 16.02 -0.93 18.91
N ASN A 130 14.76 -0.72 19.28
CA ASN A 130 14.41 -0.03 20.51
C ASN A 130 14.86 -0.79 21.76
N MET A 131 14.77 -2.12 21.75
CA MET A 131 15.23 -2.97 22.85
C MET A 131 16.76 -2.93 23.03
N ILE A 132 17.50 -2.72 21.95
CA ILE A 132 18.96 -2.64 21.98
C ILE A 132 19.45 -1.20 22.21
N ALA A 133 18.81 -0.23 21.56
CA ALA A 133 19.24 1.17 21.60
C ALA A 133 19.04 1.80 22.97
N VAL A 134 17.94 1.54 23.67
CA VAL A 134 17.64 2.12 24.98
C VAL A 134 18.65 1.70 26.04
N PRO A 135 18.97 0.42 26.26
CA PRO A 135 20.02 0.02 27.21
C PRO A 135 21.40 0.54 26.83
N LEU A 136 21.72 0.62 25.53
CA LEU A 136 23.02 1.10 25.05
C LEU A 136 23.21 2.58 25.35
N VAL A 137 22.18 3.40 25.16
CA VAL A 137 22.21 4.84 25.50
C VAL A 137 22.32 5.05 27.00
N LEU A 138 21.65 4.24 27.82
CA LEU A 138 21.75 4.30 29.28
C LEU A 138 23.10 3.80 29.81
N ALA A 139 23.76 2.90 29.10
CA ALA A 139 25.08 2.37 29.45
C ALA A 139 26.24 3.27 29.03
N SER A 140 26.02 4.21 28.16
CA SER A 140 26.98 5.19 27.73
C SER A 140 26.83 6.51 28.56
#